data_e14d506826a33616b8a037ff094c09a3
#
_entry.id   e14d506826a33616b8a037ff094c09a3
#
_cell.length_a   1.000
_cell.length_b   1.000
_cell.length_c   1.000
_cell.angle_alpha   90.00
_cell.angle_beta   90.00
_cell.angle_gamma   90.00
#
_symmetry.space_group_name_H-M   'P 1'
#
loop_
_entity.id
_entity.type
_entity.pdbx_description
1 polymer ?
#
loop_
_entity_poly.entity_id
_entity_poly.type
_entity_poly.pdbx_seq_one_letter_code
_entity_poly.pdbx_strand_id
1 'polypeptide(L)'
;MHSSPRSTKQCKQRYGYNFKHLIRFLTRIMHYQVEPAAAAWNYLIRVRTMEEDQMERVVRLASQSAVVIFSMSSCCMCHAMKRLFCGMGVNPTVHELDQDPKGKDMERALMRLLGNGINTTAAVVPVVFIGGKLVGSMDRVLAFHISGTLVPLLKQAGALWL
;
A
#
# COMPACT_ATOMS: atom_id res chain seq x y z
N MET A 1 2.00 -42.36 -65.34
CA MET A 1 3.07 -41.40 -65.64
C MET A 1 3.66 -40.92 -64.32
N HIS A 2 4.94 -41.25 -64.14
CA HIS A 2 5.71 -41.04 -62.91
C HIS A 2 6.04 -39.57 -62.70
N SER A 3 5.91 -39.09 -61.48
CA SER A 3 6.61 -37.91 -61.03
C SER A 3 7.22 -38.18 -59.65
N SER A 4 8.52 -38.19 -59.64
CA SER A 4 9.48 -38.57 -58.60
C SER A 4 9.58 -37.54 -57.41
N PRO A 5 9.82 -37.98 -56.20
CA PRO A 5 10.12 -37.09 -55.09
C PRO A 5 11.63 -36.79 -55.00
N ARG A 6 12.05 -35.69 -55.62
CA ARG A 6 13.42 -35.19 -55.53
C ARG A 6 13.45 -33.80 -54.93
N SER A 7 13.18 -33.66 -53.64
CA SER A 7 13.39 -32.33 -53.00
C SER A 7 13.81 -32.33 -51.53
N THR A 8 13.82 -33.48 -50.87
CA THR A 8 14.13 -33.49 -49.43
C THR A 8 15.58 -33.80 -49.09
N LYS A 9 16.40 -34.25 -50.04
CA LYS A 9 17.82 -34.59 -49.78
C LYS A 9 18.79 -33.41 -49.99
N GLN A 10 18.39 -32.35 -50.69
CA GLN A 10 19.28 -31.24 -51.06
C GLN A 10 19.32 -30.12 -50.04
N CYS A 11 18.39 -30.07 -49.12
CA CYS A 11 18.36 -29.06 -48.07
C CYS A 11 19.26 -29.40 -46.85
N LYS A 12 19.71 -30.68 -46.74
CA LYS A 12 20.47 -31.16 -45.59
C LYS A 12 21.97 -30.84 -45.66
N GLN A 13 22.46 -30.31 -46.79
CA GLN A 13 23.88 -30.13 -47.02
C GLN A 13 24.34 -28.68 -47.01
N ARG A 14 23.44 -27.71 -46.91
CA ARG A 14 23.80 -26.28 -46.98
C ARG A 14 23.80 -25.55 -45.63
N TYR A 15 23.19 -26.13 -44.60
CA TYR A 15 23.22 -25.57 -43.23
C TYR A 15 23.41 -26.71 -42.23
N GLY A 16 24.66 -26.95 -41.85
CA GLY A 16 25.08 -27.98 -40.91
C GLY A 16 24.59 -27.73 -39.44
N TYR A 17 23.35 -27.37 -39.26
CA TYR A 17 22.76 -27.24 -37.93
C TYR A 17 22.15 -28.58 -37.54
N ASN A 18 22.77 -29.20 -36.55
CA ASN A 18 22.29 -30.43 -35.95
C ASN A 18 20.96 -30.15 -35.24
N PHE A 19 19.84 -30.57 -35.85
CA PHE A 19 18.46 -30.35 -35.39
C PHE A 19 18.26 -30.78 -33.92
N LYS A 20 19.05 -31.74 -33.46
CA LYS A 20 19.09 -32.15 -32.02
C LYS A 20 19.68 -31.06 -31.11
N HIS A 21 20.61 -30.25 -31.61
CA HIS A 21 21.16 -29.11 -30.86
C HIS A 21 20.18 -27.95 -30.79
N LEU A 22 19.42 -27.71 -31.87
CA LEU A 22 18.39 -26.67 -31.90
C LEU A 22 17.24 -26.99 -30.95
N ILE A 23 16.79 -28.25 -30.90
CA ILE A 23 15.75 -28.69 -29.97
C ILE A 23 16.26 -28.58 -28.53
N ARG A 24 17.50 -28.98 -28.23
CA ARG A 24 18.07 -28.80 -26.87
C ARG A 24 18.24 -27.34 -26.47
N PHE A 25 18.54 -26.49 -27.45
CA PHE A 25 18.66 -25.04 -27.18
C PHE A 25 17.28 -24.39 -26.94
N LEU A 26 16.27 -24.77 -27.74
CA LEU A 26 14.90 -24.30 -27.58
C LEU A 26 14.26 -24.82 -26.27
N THR A 27 14.48 -26.08 -25.90
CA THR A 27 14.00 -26.61 -24.61
C THR A 27 14.68 -25.94 -23.42
N ARG A 28 15.95 -25.56 -23.57
CA ARG A 28 16.67 -24.85 -22.51
C ARG A 28 16.21 -23.40 -22.37
N ILE A 29 15.86 -22.74 -23.49
CA ILE A 29 15.26 -21.39 -23.48
C ILE A 29 13.84 -21.41 -22.89
N MET A 30 13.02 -22.42 -23.25
CA MET A 30 11.67 -22.54 -22.70
C MET A 30 11.67 -22.84 -21.17
N HIS A 31 12.68 -23.54 -20.66
CA HIS A 31 12.82 -23.77 -19.22
C HIS A 31 13.26 -22.52 -18.43
N TYR A 32 13.95 -21.59 -19.10
CA TYR A 32 14.47 -20.38 -18.46
C TYR A 32 13.42 -19.26 -18.30
N GLN A 33 12.31 -19.31 -19.01
CA GLN A 33 11.28 -18.26 -19.00
C GLN A 33 10.11 -18.49 -18.01
N VAL A 34 10.01 -19.66 -17.40
CA VAL A 34 8.86 -19.98 -16.50
C VAL A 34 9.16 -19.65 -15.04
N GLU A 35 10.41 -19.71 -14.59
CA GLU A 35 10.76 -19.46 -13.19
C GLU A 35 10.65 -18.00 -12.74
N PRO A 36 11.08 -16.98 -13.49
CA PRO A 36 10.98 -15.60 -13.03
C PRO A 36 9.53 -15.09 -12.94
N ALA A 37 8.63 -15.59 -13.77
CA ALA A 37 7.23 -15.18 -13.74
C ALA A 37 6.49 -15.73 -12.50
N ALA A 38 6.72 -16.97 -12.11
CA ALA A 38 6.12 -17.57 -10.93
C ALA A 38 6.66 -16.94 -9.64
N ALA A 39 7.96 -16.65 -9.59
CA ALA A 39 8.58 -15.96 -8.46
C ALA A 39 8.07 -14.51 -8.32
N ALA A 40 7.95 -13.78 -9.44
CA ALA A 40 7.38 -12.44 -9.47
C ALA A 40 5.90 -12.45 -9.07
N TRP A 41 5.12 -13.43 -9.51
CA TRP A 41 3.71 -13.59 -9.15
C TRP A 41 3.55 -13.86 -7.66
N ASN A 42 4.32 -14.79 -7.09
CA ASN A 42 4.33 -15.08 -5.67
C ASN A 42 4.78 -13.89 -4.82
N TYR A 43 5.74 -13.11 -5.31
CA TYR A 43 6.15 -11.85 -4.67
C TYR A 43 5.01 -10.83 -4.66
N LEU A 44 4.33 -10.63 -5.79
CA LEU A 44 3.20 -9.69 -5.90
C LEU A 44 2.02 -10.09 -5.02
N ILE A 45 1.69 -11.40 -4.94
CA ILE A 45 0.65 -11.91 -4.03
C ILE A 45 1.06 -11.62 -2.59
N ARG A 46 2.30 -11.92 -2.20
CA ARG A 46 2.78 -11.70 -0.83
C ARG A 46 2.76 -10.21 -0.44
N VAL A 47 3.17 -9.32 -1.33
CA VAL A 47 3.11 -7.87 -1.11
C VAL A 47 1.66 -7.43 -0.92
N ARG A 48 0.74 -7.90 -1.76
CA ARG A 48 -0.68 -7.56 -1.68
C ARG A 48 -1.33 -8.01 -0.37
N THR A 49 -1.06 -9.24 0.08
CA THR A 49 -1.60 -9.76 1.35
C THR A 49 -1.02 -9.03 2.57
N MET A 50 0.25 -8.65 2.53
CA MET A 50 0.85 -7.83 3.60
C MET A 50 0.24 -6.44 3.69
N GLU A 51 -0.14 -5.85 2.56
CA GLU A 51 -0.76 -4.53 2.51
C GLU A 51 -2.20 -4.54 3.03
N GLU A 52 -2.97 -5.60 2.71
CA GLU A 52 -4.31 -5.80 3.25
C GLU A 52 -4.28 -5.98 4.78
N ASP A 53 -3.31 -6.73 5.31
CA ASP A 53 -3.09 -6.89 6.76
C ASP A 53 -2.80 -5.55 7.47
N GLN A 54 -2.00 -4.66 6.86
CA GLN A 54 -1.72 -3.35 7.44
C GLN A 54 -2.91 -2.39 7.38
N MET A 55 -3.71 -2.45 6.33
CA MET A 55 -4.94 -1.69 6.21
C MET A 55 -5.94 -2.09 7.29
N GLU A 56 -6.14 -3.40 7.49
CA GLU A 56 -7.00 -3.93 8.53
C GLU A 56 -6.50 -3.53 9.92
N ARG A 57 -5.18 -3.56 10.15
CA ARG A 57 -4.57 -3.09 11.39
C ARG A 57 -4.85 -1.62 11.66
N VAL A 58 -4.69 -0.73 10.66
CA VAL A 58 -5.01 0.70 10.78
C VAL A 58 -6.47 0.90 11.16
N VAL A 59 -7.41 0.23 10.47
CA VAL A 59 -8.85 0.34 10.75
C VAL A 59 -9.19 -0.18 12.14
N ARG A 60 -8.60 -1.28 12.56
CA ARG A 60 -8.77 -1.83 13.91
C ARG A 60 -8.29 -0.86 15.00
N LEU A 61 -7.08 -0.29 14.84
CA LEU A 61 -6.54 0.72 15.77
C LEU A 61 -7.43 1.97 15.80
N ALA A 62 -7.89 2.44 14.64
CA ALA A 62 -8.77 3.60 14.51
C ALA A 62 -10.13 3.40 15.22
N SER A 63 -10.57 2.14 15.37
CA SER A 63 -11.85 1.80 16.02
C SER A 63 -11.76 1.63 17.54
N GLN A 64 -10.55 1.62 18.11
CA GLN A 64 -10.35 1.36 19.55
C GLN A 64 -10.72 2.54 20.45
N SER A 65 -10.73 3.76 19.91
CA SER A 65 -10.97 4.97 20.67
C SER A 65 -11.82 5.97 19.88
N ALA A 66 -12.50 6.86 20.61
CA ALA A 66 -13.34 7.88 20.00
C ALA A 66 -12.56 8.83 19.08
N VAL A 67 -11.29 9.13 19.43
CA VAL A 67 -10.36 9.92 18.59
C VAL A 67 -9.02 9.21 18.55
N VAL A 68 -8.52 8.96 17.35
CA VAL A 68 -7.22 8.34 17.12
C VAL A 68 -6.40 9.21 16.17
N ILE A 69 -5.14 9.44 16.53
CA ILE A 69 -4.18 10.21 15.72
C ILE A 69 -2.99 9.30 15.39
N PHE A 70 -2.75 9.08 14.09
CA PHE A 70 -1.48 8.52 13.65
C PHE A 70 -0.48 9.65 13.46
N SER A 71 0.69 9.52 14.07
CA SER A 71 1.64 10.59 14.32
C SER A 71 3.08 10.10 14.10
N MET A 72 4.00 11.04 13.96
CA MET A 72 5.44 10.81 14.15
C MET A 72 5.93 11.65 15.31
N SER A 73 6.82 11.11 16.15
CA SER A 73 7.30 11.76 17.36
C SER A 73 8.04 13.09 17.08
N SER A 74 8.75 13.18 15.94
CA SER A 74 9.48 14.38 15.52
C SER A 74 8.64 15.42 14.76
N CYS A 75 7.36 15.14 14.49
CA CYS A 75 6.51 15.99 13.64
C CYS A 75 5.83 17.10 14.47
N CYS A 76 6.20 18.37 14.21
CA CYS A 76 5.61 19.54 14.89
C CYS A 76 4.10 19.70 14.62
N MET A 77 3.63 19.35 13.40
CA MET A 77 2.21 19.37 13.03
C MET A 77 1.40 18.36 13.84
N CYS A 78 1.99 17.19 14.12
CA CYS A 78 1.39 16.17 14.97
C CYS A 78 1.23 16.67 16.41
N HIS A 79 2.24 17.36 16.94
CA HIS A 79 2.17 17.99 18.28
C HIS A 79 1.10 19.08 18.32
N ALA A 80 0.98 19.92 17.30
CA ALA A 80 -0.06 20.93 17.22
C ALA A 80 -1.46 20.31 17.22
N MET A 81 -1.65 19.20 16.50
CA MET A 81 -2.91 18.47 16.43
C MET A 81 -3.30 17.87 17.77
N LYS A 82 -2.34 17.25 18.51
CA LYS A 82 -2.57 16.74 19.86
C LYS A 82 -3.02 17.86 20.80
N ARG A 83 -2.34 19.01 20.76
CA ARG A 83 -2.69 20.18 21.57
C ARG A 83 -4.06 20.75 21.24
N LEU A 84 -4.46 20.75 19.97
CA LEU A 84 -5.79 21.22 19.55
C LEU A 84 -6.89 20.36 20.23
N PHE A 85 -6.80 19.03 20.14
CA PHE A 85 -7.78 18.12 20.72
C PHE A 85 -7.78 18.22 22.26
N CYS A 86 -6.60 18.24 22.89
CA CYS A 86 -6.49 18.41 24.35
C CYS A 86 -7.09 19.75 24.82
N GLY A 87 -6.87 20.83 24.06
CA GLY A 87 -7.45 22.15 24.32
C GLY A 87 -8.99 22.19 24.22
N MET A 88 -9.58 21.30 23.45
CA MET A 88 -11.04 21.09 23.37
C MET A 88 -11.58 20.14 24.45
N GLY A 89 -10.74 19.63 25.35
CA GLY A 89 -11.14 18.65 26.37
C GLY A 89 -11.23 17.21 25.87
N VAL A 90 -10.68 16.91 24.70
CA VAL A 90 -10.62 15.57 24.11
C VAL A 90 -9.28 14.93 24.45
N ASN A 91 -9.30 13.66 24.87
CA ASN A 91 -8.09 12.86 25.07
C ASN A 91 -7.89 11.90 23.89
N PRO A 92 -7.11 12.26 22.86
CA PRO A 92 -6.90 11.40 21.69
C PRO A 92 -5.92 10.27 22.00
N THR A 93 -6.19 9.09 21.48
CA THR A 93 -5.20 8.00 21.42
C THR A 93 -4.22 8.28 20.29
N VAL A 94 -2.93 8.24 20.60
CA VAL A 94 -1.87 8.56 19.63
C VAL A 94 -1.04 7.33 19.34
N HIS A 95 -0.92 7.01 18.05
CA HIS A 95 -0.03 5.97 17.55
C HIS A 95 1.16 6.61 16.83
N GLU A 96 2.35 6.48 17.45
CA GLU A 96 3.61 6.98 16.89
C GLU A 96 4.15 5.95 15.90
N LEU A 97 4.10 6.26 14.60
CA LEU A 97 4.51 5.33 13.54
C LEU A 97 6.01 5.06 13.54
N ASP A 98 6.83 6.02 13.96
CA ASP A 98 8.28 5.87 14.06
C ASP A 98 8.72 4.93 15.20
N GLN A 99 7.86 4.70 16.18
CA GLN A 99 8.10 3.77 17.28
C GLN A 99 7.54 2.36 17.04
N ASP A 100 6.69 2.18 16.03
CA ASP A 100 6.11 0.87 15.69
C ASP A 100 7.00 0.14 14.68
N PRO A 101 7.35 -1.14 14.91
CA PRO A 101 8.14 -1.93 13.95
C PRO A 101 7.53 -2.02 12.54
N LYS A 102 6.19 -1.93 12.45
CA LYS A 102 5.43 -1.95 11.19
C LYS A 102 4.95 -0.53 10.77
N GLY A 103 5.49 0.51 11.38
CA GLY A 103 5.03 1.89 11.17
C GLY A 103 5.12 2.35 9.71
N LYS A 104 6.20 2.01 8.99
CA LYS A 104 6.33 2.33 7.56
C LYS A 104 5.28 1.67 6.68
N ASP A 105 4.84 0.47 7.04
CA ASP A 105 3.82 -0.25 6.29
C ASP A 105 2.44 0.35 6.58
N MET A 106 2.17 0.74 7.83
CA MET A 106 0.98 1.48 8.22
C MET A 106 0.93 2.87 7.57
N GLU A 107 2.07 3.57 7.46
CA GLU A 107 2.16 4.85 6.75
C GLU A 107 1.75 4.71 5.29
N ARG A 108 2.23 3.68 4.59
CA ARG A 108 1.80 3.37 3.22
C ARG A 108 0.30 3.08 3.10
N ALA A 109 -0.27 2.35 4.06
CA ALA A 109 -1.71 2.10 4.12
C ALA A 109 -2.51 3.40 4.32
N LEU A 110 -2.04 4.29 5.20
CA LEU A 110 -2.65 5.61 5.43
C LEU A 110 -2.57 6.51 4.20
N MET A 111 -1.44 6.49 3.45
CA MET A 111 -1.33 7.21 2.17
C MET A 111 -2.42 6.83 1.18
N ARG A 112 -2.69 5.53 1.07
CA ARG A 112 -3.74 5.02 0.18
C ARG A 112 -5.13 5.45 0.61
N LEU A 113 -5.40 5.40 1.92
CA LEU A 113 -6.67 5.87 2.49
C LEU A 113 -6.94 7.35 2.22
N LEU A 114 -5.90 8.18 2.20
CA LEU A 114 -6.01 9.60 1.91
C LEU A 114 -6.16 9.90 0.41
N GLY A 115 -6.06 8.88 -0.46
CA GLY A 115 -6.12 9.06 -1.92
C GLY A 115 -4.86 9.72 -2.50
N ASN A 116 -3.81 9.92 -1.70
CA ASN A 116 -2.54 10.42 -2.15
C ASN A 116 -1.82 9.29 -2.88
N GLY A 117 -1.78 9.36 -4.21
CA GLY A 117 -1.05 8.39 -5.03
C GLY A 117 0.42 8.29 -4.61
N ILE A 118 1.07 7.21 -5.00
CA ILE A 118 2.44 6.77 -4.66
C ILE A 118 3.53 7.84 -4.90
N ASN A 119 3.21 8.95 -5.54
CA ASN A 119 4.15 9.99 -5.98
C ASN A 119 4.23 11.23 -5.07
N THR A 120 3.53 11.25 -3.94
CA THR A 120 3.64 12.39 -3.00
C THR A 120 4.74 12.11 -1.98
N THR A 121 5.81 12.89 -2.06
CA THR A 121 6.90 12.96 -1.07
C THR A 121 6.47 13.72 0.21
N ALA A 122 5.21 14.14 0.30
CA ALA A 122 4.67 14.87 1.44
C ALA A 122 4.43 13.91 2.61
N ALA A 123 4.84 14.33 3.80
CA ALA A 123 4.56 13.59 5.04
C ALA A 123 3.05 13.39 5.20
N VAL A 124 2.65 12.12 5.36
CA VAL A 124 1.25 11.69 5.46
C VAL A 124 0.62 12.10 6.78
N VAL A 125 1.44 12.24 7.82
CA VAL A 125 1.01 12.51 9.19
C VAL A 125 0.93 14.00 9.52
N PRO A 126 0.02 14.42 10.37
CA PRO A 126 -0.94 13.63 11.17
C PRO A 126 -2.15 13.15 10.38
N VAL A 127 -2.61 11.93 10.68
CA VAL A 127 -3.88 11.39 10.17
C VAL A 127 -4.82 11.16 11.34
N VAL A 128 -6.04 11.69 11.24
CA VAL A 128 -7.02 11.70 12.33
C VAL A 128 -8.23 10.85 11.97
N PHE A 129 -8.64 9.99 12.90
CA PHE A 129 -9.88 9.26 12.88
C PHE A 129 -10.76 9.69 14.06
N ILE A 130 -12.07 9.83 13.82
CA ILE A 130 -13.08 10.16 14.82
C ILE A 130 -14.22 9.14 14.72
N GLY A 131 -14.52 8.44 15.79
CA GLY A 131 -15.53 7.37 15.80
C GLY A 131 -15.23 6.26 14.80
N GLY A 132 -13.96 5.91 14.58
CA GLY A 132 -13.51 4.90 13.61
C GLY A 132 -13.55 5.36 12.15
N LYS A 133 -13.99 6.59 11.87
CA LYS A 133 -14.07 7.14 10.51
C LYS A 133 -12.87 8.04 10.22
N LEU A 134 -12.30 7.91 9.02
CA LEU A 134 -11.22 8.78 8.57
C LEU A 134 -11.73 10.21 8.40
N VAL A 135 -11.18 11.13 9.15
CA VAL A 135 -11.37 12.59 8.96
C VAL A 135 -10.40 13.11 7.93
N GLY A 136 -9.13 12.75 8.05
CA GLY A 136 -8.07 13.13 7.12
C GLY A 136 -6.84 13.72 7.78
N SER A 137 -6.11 14.54 7.02
CA SER A 137 -4.93 15.27 7.45
C SER A 137 -5.28 16.52 8.28
N MET A 138 -4.25 17.20 8.76
CA MET A 138 -4.37 18.44 9.55
C MET A 138 -5.28 19.49 8.89
N ASP A 139 -5.12 19.72 7.59
CA ASP A 139 -5.90 20.75 6.87
C ASP A 139 -7.40 20.49 6.96
N ARG A 140 -7.79 19.23 6.85
CA ARG A 140 -9.20 18.83 6.90
C ARG A 140 -9.78 18.97 8.32
N VAL A 141 -9.00 18.63 9.32
CA VAL A 141 -9.39 18.82 10.73
C VAL A 141 -9.53 20.30 11.07
N LEU A 142 -8.59 21.15 10.61
CA LEU A 142 -8.67 22.59 10.79
C LEU A 142 -9.89 23.19 10.04
N ALA A 143 -10.18 22.74 8.84
CA ALA A 143 -11.38 23.15 8.11
C ALA A 143 -12.66 22.81 8.90
N PHE A 144 -12.75 21.62 9.48
CA PHE A 144 -13.89 21.25 10.33
C PHE A 144 -13.93 22.04 11.65
N HIS A 145 -12.79 22.39 12.19
CA HIS A 145 -12.72 23.23 13.39
C HIS A 145 -13.23 24.65 13.11
N ILE A 146 -12.76 25.26 12.02
CA ILE A 146 -13.16 26.61 11.58
C ILE A 146 -14.66 26.66 11.20
N SER A 147 -15.15 25.62 10.51
CA SER A 147 -16.56 25.52 10.13
C SER A 147 -17.50 25.19 11.30
N GLY A 148 -16.96 24.91 12.47
CA GLY A 148 -17.75 24.50 13.64
C GLY A 148 -18.28 23.06 13.59
N THR A 149 -17.96 22.27 12.56
CA THR A 149 -18.45 20.90 12.38
C THR A 149 -17.67 19.86 13.19
N LEU A 150 -16.47 20.20 13.66
CA LEU A 150 -15.61 19.27 14.42
C LEU A 150 -16.26 18.88 15.76
N VAL A 151 -16.83 19.86 16.50
CA VAL A 151 -17.45 19.64 17.82
C VAL A 151 -18.64 18.66 17.73
N PRO A 152 -19.60 18.81 16.81
CA PRO A 152 -20.64 17.82 16.59
C PRO A 152 -20.12 16.41 16.29
N LEU A 153 -19.06 16.27 15.48
CA LEU A 153 -18.44 14.97 15.19
C LEU A 153 -17.84 14.34 16.45
N LEU A 154 -17.17 15.12 17.28
CA LEU A 154 -16.58 14.65 18.53
C LEU A 154 -17.66 14.21 19.54
N LYS A 155 -18.77 14.95 19.63
CA LYS A 155 -19.92 14.57 20.45
C LYS A 155 -20.56 13.26 19.96
N GLN A 156 -20.75 13.12 18.65
CA GLN A 156 -21.31 11.90 18.06
C GLN A 156 -20.41 10.68 18.28
N ALA A 157 -19.09 10.87 18.30
CA ALA A 157 -18.11 9.82 18.60
C ALA A 157 -17.98 9.52 20.11
N GLY A 158 -18.64 10.29 20.98
CA GLY A 158 -18.52 10.14 22.44
C GLY A 158 -17.20 10.66 23.00
N ALA A 159 -16.49 11.51 22.27
CA ALA A 159 -15.23 12.12 22.71
C ALA A 159 -15.43 13.38 23.55
N LEU A 160 -16.61 13.99 23.49
CA LEU A 160 -17.02 15.16 24.26
C LEU A 160 -18.37 14.93 24.90
N TRP A 161 -18.49 15.26 26.19
CA TRP A 161 -19.68 15.04 27.04
C TRP A 161 -20.40 16.37 27.43
N LEU A 162 -20.04 17.48 26.80
CA LEU A 162 -20.63 18.80 27.06
C LEU A 162 -21.87 19.08 26.25
#